data_6fa0a4095b64fbaab7e4b92e564cff1a
#
_entry.id   6fa0a4095b64fbaab7e4b92e564cff1a
#
_cell.length_a   1.000
_cell.length_b   1.000
_cell.length_c   1.000
_cell.angle_alpha   90.00
_cell.angle_beta   90.00
_cell.angle_gamma   90.00
#
_symmetry.space_group_name_H-M   'P 1'
#
loop_
_entity.id
_entity.type
_entity.pdbx_description
1 polymer ?
#
loop_
_entity_poly.entity_id
_entity_poly.type
_entity_poly.pdbx_seq_one_letter_code
_entity_poly.pdbx_strand_id
1 'polypeptide(L)'
;GSEGAKAFIDAYVLPEDMAQAHAQGDIHIHDKDFYLLTETCCQINLDKLFKGGFSTGHGVLREPQSIESYAALACIAIQANQNEMHGGQAIPNFDFAMAEGVNKTAKKHMKDVLSEAELWGKEVDDETRKKLQEMDFNAMAETLKAKTAPNEKAILDLVIARTRRSTYQAMQALIHNLNTMNSRAGAQ
;
A
#
# COMPACT_ATOMS: atom_id res chain seq x y z
N GLY A 1 12.87 -33.05 1.74
CA GLY A 1 13.29 -31.70 1.99
C GLY A 1 13.13 -31.23 3.42
N SER A 2 11.92 -30.95 3.88
CA SER A 2 11.67 -30.30 5.19
C SER A 2 12.23 -31.08 6.39
N GLU A 3 11.98 -32.37 6.49
CA GLU A 3 12.48 -33.19 7.62
C GLU A 3 14.01 -33.30 7.61
N GLY A 4 14.63 -33.37 6.42
CA GLY A 4 16.09 -33.34 6.31
C GLY A 4 16.69 -32.00 6.76
N ALA A 5 16.02 -30.89 6.44
CA ALA A 5 16.43 -29.55 6.89
C ALA A 5 16.33 -29.42 8.42
N LYS A 6 15.25 -29.90 9.03
CA LYS A 6 15.10 -29.92 10.50
C LYS A 6 16.19 -30.73 11.16
N ALA A 7 16.46 -31.94 10.64
CA ALA A 7 17.51 -32.78 11.18
C ALA A 7 18.92 -32.18 11.03
N PHE A 8 19.19 -31.51 9.91
CA PHE A 8 20.44 -30.78 9.72
C PHE A 8 20.61 -29.63 10.71
N ILE A 9 19.54 -28.87 10.93
CA ILE A 9 19.55 -27.73 11.87
C ILE A 9 19.78 -28.22 13.31
N ASP A 10 19.14 -29.31 13.71
CA ASP A 10 19.35 -29.90 15.04
C ASP A 10 20.79 -30.42 15.23
N ALA A 11 21.38 -31.00 14.19
CA ALA A 11 22.69 -31.62 14.28
C ALA A 11 23.87 -30.66 14.16
N TYR A 12 23.70 -29.56 13.43
CA TYR A 12 24.85 -28.73 13.00
C TYR A 12 24.70 -27.23 13.28
N VAL A 13 23.51 -26.76 13.58
CA VAL A 13 23.23 -25.31 13.68
C VAL A 13 22.82 -24.90 15.08
N LEU A 14 21.85 -25.59 15.68
CA LEU A 14 21.39 -25.30 17.02
C LEU A 14 22.38 -25.77 18.08
N PRO A 15 22.55 -25.04 19.18
CA PRO A 15 23.16 -25.59 20.38
C PRO A 15 22.43 -26.86 20.83
N GLU A 16 23.20 -27.84 21.31
CA GLU A 16 22.66 -29.16 21.65
C GLU A 16 21.52 -29.09 22.68
N ASP A 17 21.65 -28.24 23.67
CA ASP A 17 20.63 -27.99 24.71
C ASP A 17 19.31 -27.46 24.12
N MET A 18 19.40 -26.56 23.11
CA MET A 18 18.24 -26.03 22.42
C MET A 18 17.56 -27.05 21.53
N ALA A 19 18.33 -27.87 20.83
CA ALA A 19 17.81 -28.96 20.02
C ALA A 19 17.09 -29.99 20.88
N GLN A 20 17.66 -30.36 22.04
CA GLN A 20 17.04 -31.26 23.02
C GLN A 20 15.78 -30.66 23.63
N ALA A 21 15.80 -29.42 24.04
CA ALA A 21 14.62 -28.73 24.61
C ALA A 21 13.46 -28.67 23.60
N HIS A 22 13.75 -28.43 22.32
CA HIS A 22 12.75 -28.50 21.25
C HIS A 22 12.20 -29.91 21.04
N ALA A 23 13.07 -30.93 21.04
CA ALA A 23 12.67 -32.33 20.85
C ALA A 23 11.81 -32.85 22.03
N GLN A 24 12.08 -32.37 23.25
CA GLN A 24 11.33 -32.72 24.47
C GLN A 24 10.04 -31.92 24.63
N GLY A 25 9.86 -30.84 23.86
CA GLY A 25 8.66 -29.99 23.93
C GLY A 25 8.76 -28.87 24.98
N ASP A 26 9.92 -28.65 25.57
CA ASP A 26 10.14 -27.56 26.53
C ASP A 26 10.10 -26.19 25.86
N ILE A 27 10.57 -26.12 24.59
CA ILE A 27 10.46 -24.95 23.73
C ILE A 27 9.92 -25.37 22.36
N HIS A 28 9.37 -24.41 21.60
CA HIS A 28 8.97 -24.61 20.22
C HIS A 28 9.72 -23.64 19.29
N ILE A 29 10.51 -24.18 18.36
CA ILE A 29 11.13 -23.41 17.27
C ILE A 29 10.22 -23.54 16.05
N HIS A 30 9.49 -22.46 15.77
CA HIS A 30 8.54 -22.39 14.65
C HIS A 30 9.28 -22.37 13.32
N ASP A 31 8.77 -23.05 12.29
CA ASP A 31 9.35 -23.10 10.94
C ASP A 31 10.87 -23.44 10.92
N LYS A 32 11.27 -24.37 11.79
CA LYS A 32 12.69 -24.75 11.97
C LYS A 32 13.40 -25.16 10.68
N ASP A 33 12.68 -25.73 9.73
CA ASP A 33 13.18 -26.12 8.41
C ASP A 33 13.57 -24.94 7.52
N PHE A 34 13.11 -23.73 7.84
CA PHE A 34 13.46 -22.47 7.15
C PHE A 34 14.47 -21.60 7.92
N TYR A 35 14.94 -22.04 9.06
CA TYR A 35 15.73 -21.25 10.00
C TYR A 35 16.95 -20.55 9.39
N LEU A 36 17.58 -21.12 8.38
CA LEU A 36 18.76 -20.57 7.72
C LEU A 36 18.50 -20.07 6.29
N LEU A 37 17.37 -20.40 5.68
CA LEU A 37 17.19 -20.28 4.24
C LEU A 37 16.38 -19.05 3.85
N THR A 38 15.41 -18.67 4.65
CA THR A 38 14.49 -17.57 4.35
C THR A 38 14.06 -16.87 5.61
N GLU A 39 13.62 -15.62 5.47
CA GLU A 39 12.86 -14.95 6.52
C GLU A 39 11.46 -15.54 6.59
N THR A 40 10.92 -15.63 7.79
CA THR A 40 9.56 -16.09 8.03
C THR A 40 8.70 -14.96 8.54
N CYS A 41 7.56 -14.73 7.95
CA CYS A 41 6.59 -13.71 8.27
C CYS A 41 7.18 -12.30 8.34
N CYS A 42 6.52 -11.34 7.73
CA CYS A 42 7.00 -9.97 7.77
C CYS A 42 5.87 -8.94 7.86
N GLN A 43 6.25 -7.74 8.27
CA GLN A 43 5.41 -6.56 8.22
C GLN A 43 6.02 -5.55 7.24
N ILE A 44 5.24 -5.13 6.26
CA ILE A 44 5.67 -4.16 5.24
C ILE A 44 5.18 -2.77 5.62
N ASN A 45 6.11 -1.85 5.85
CA ASN A 45 5.80 -0.45 6.08
C ASN A 45 5.77 0.29 4.73
N LEU A 46 4.58 0.48 4.18
CA LEU A 46 4.41 1.11 2.87
C LEU A 46 4.83 2.58 2.86
N ASP A 47 4.65 3.33 3.94
CA ASP A 47 5.05 4.74 4.01
C ASP A 47 6.55 4.91 3.81
N LYS A 48 7.34 4.06 4.48
CA LYS A 48 8.79 4.05 4.31
C LYS A 48 9.20 3.54 2.93
N LEU A 49 8.54 2.48 2.45
CA LEU A 49 8.87 1.83 1.19
C LEU A 49 8.62 2.76 0.00
N PHE A 50 7.50 3.47 -0.03
CA PHE A 50 7.11 4.31 -1.17
C PHE A 50 7.81 5.65 -1.22
N LYS A 51 8.30 6.15 -0.10
CA LYS A 51 8.96 7.45 -0.02
C LYS A 51 10.27 7.44 -0.82
N GLY A 52 10.29 8.20 -1.91
CA GLY A 52 11.43 8.24 -2.84
C GLY A 52 11.51 7.08 -3.83
N GLY A 53 10.55 6.15 -3.78
CA GLY A 53 10.56 4.94 -4.61
C GLY A 53 11.40 3.80 -4.03
N PHE A 54 11.33 2.63 -4.66
CA PHE A 54 12.03 1.43 -4.21
C PHE A 54 12.43 0.52 -5.37
N SER A 55 13.31 -0.44 -5.10
CA SER A 55 13.71 -1.47 -6.06
C SER A 55 13.30 -2.86 -5.58
N THR A 56 12.84 -3.69 -6.50
CA THR A 56 12.56 -5.13 -6.27
C THR A 56 13.69 -6.03 -6.78
N GLY A 57 14.85 -5.46 -7.09
CA GLY A 57 15.94 -6.18 -7.75
C GLY A 57 15.85 -6.23 -9.28
N HIS A 58 14.71 -5.91 -9.86
CA HIS A 58 14.44 -5.93 -11.30
C HIS A 58 14.21 -4.52 -11.91
N GLY A 59 14.56 -3.48 -11.18
CA GLY A 59 14.40 -2.10 -11.59
C GLY A 59 13.95 -1.21 -10.45
N VAL A 60 13.94 0.11 -10.69
CA VAL A 60 13.52 1.12 -9.72
C VAL A 60 12.09 1.53 -10.00
N LEU A 61 11.25 1.43 -9.00
CA LEU A 61 9.87 1.92 -8.99
C LEU A 61 9.85 3.31 -8.35
N ARG A 62 9.23 4.26 -9.03
CA ARG A 62 9.11 5.64 -8.54
C ARG A 62 8.09 5.72 -7.42
N GLU A 63 8.20 6.74 -6.59
CA GLU A 63 7.18 7.08 -5.60
C GLU A 63 5.81 7.24 -6.29
N PRO A 64 4.76 6.56 -5.78
CA PRO A 64 3.43 6.63 -6.38
C PRO A 64 2.79 8.02 -6.25
N GLN A 65 2.03 8.42 -7.25
CA GLN A 65 1.42 9.75 -7.36
C GLN A 65 -0.11 9.74 -7.41
N SER A 66 -0.73 8.57 -7.31
CA SER A 66 -2.19 8.42 -7.28
C SER A 66 -2.59 7.19 -6.47
N ILE A 67 -3.83 7.13 -6.02
CA ILE A 67 -4.35 5.98 -5.26
C ILE A 67 -4.24 4.68 -6.05
N GLU A 68 -4.41 4.73 -7.37
CA GLU A 68 -4.26 3.57 -8.25
C GLU A 68 -2.81 3.06 -8.23
N SER A 69 -1.84 3.96 -8.31
CA SER A 69 -0.41 3.58 -8.25
C SER A 69 0.00 3.12 -6.86
N TYR A 70 -0.54 3.70 -5.77
CA TYR A 70 -0.33 3.21 -4.41
C TYR A 70 -0.82 1.77 -4.25
N ALA A 71 -2.04 1.48 -4.71
CA ALA A 71 -2.62 0.13 -4.66
C ALA A 71 -1.82 -0.88 -5.50
N ALA A 72 -1.44 -0.51 -6.72
CA ALA A 72 -0.66 -1.36 -7.61
C ALA A 72 0.73 -1.67 -7.03
N LEU A 73 1.44 -0.67 -6.49
CA LEU A 73 2.75 -0.87 -5.88
C LEU A 73 2.69 -1.66 -4.59
N ALA A 74 1.60 -1.58 -3.81
CA ALA A 74 1.38 -2.45 -2.66
C ALA A 74 1.32 -3.93 -3.07
N CYS A 75 0.59 -4.26 -4.15
CA CYS A 75 0.57 -5.61 -4.70
C CYS A 75 1.95 -6.07 -5.17
N ILE A 76 2.69 -5.20 -5.87
CA ILE A 76 4.05 -5.52 -6.34
C ILE A 76 4.99 -5.79 -5.17
N ALA A 77 4.91 -4.98 -4.10
CA ALA A 77 5.73 -5.17 -2.90
C ALA A 77 5.45 -6.52 -2.24
N ILE A 78 4.18 -6.89 -2.07
CA ILE A 78 3.78 -8.20 -1.52
C ILE A 78 4.28 -9.33 -2.42
N GLN A 79 4.07 -9.23 -3.73
CA GLN A 79 4.44 -10.28 -4.68
C GLN A 79 5.97 -10.46 -4.76
N ALA A 80 6.72 -9.37 -4.81
CA ALA A 80 8.18 -9.43 -4.83
C ALA A 80 8.71 -10.07 -3.54
N ASN A 81 8.21 -9.64 -2.40
CA ASN A 81 8.64 -10.15 -1.11
C ASN A 81 8.27 -11.63 -0.90
N GLN A 82 7.12 -12.08 -1.42
CA GLN A 82 6.68 -13.48 -1.31
C GLN A 82 7.65 -14.47 -2.01
N ASN A 83 8.42 -14.01 -2.97
CA ASN A 83 9.42 -14.86 -3.62
C ASN A 83 10.69 -15.07 -2.78
N GLU A 84 10.92 -14.23 -1.78
CA GLU A 84 12.13 -14.19 -0.97
C GLU A 84 11.92 -14.69 0.46
N MET A 85 10.67 -14.84 0.89
CA MET A 85 10.32 -15.21 2.26
C MET A 85 9.33 -16.37 2.31
N HIS A 86 9.16 -16.95 3.51
CA HIS A 86 8.16 -17.96 3.83
C HIS A 86 7.16 -17.43 4.88
N GLY A 87 5.88 -17.78 4.73
CA GLY A 87 4.85 -17.40 5.71
C GLY A 87 4.06 -16.14 5.35
N GLY A 88 3.38 -15.59 6.34
CA GLY A 88 2.43 -14.51 6.15
C GLY A 88 3.08 -13.14 6.00
N GLN A 89 2.45 -12.30 5.20
CA GLN A 89 2.81 -10.89 5.07
C GLN A 89 1.68 -10.02 5.60
N ALA A 90 2.03 -8.95 6.31
CA ALA A 90 1.07 -7.98 6.80
C ALA A 90 1.48 -6.56 6.44
N ILE A 91 0.52 -5.72 6.15
CA ILE A 91 0.71 -4.29 5.98
C ILE A 91 -0.03 -3.59 7.13
N PRO A 92 0.65 -3.32 8.24
CA PRO A 92 0.05 -2.56 9.32
C PRO A 92 -0.21 -1.13 8.85
N ASN A 93 -1.31 -0.52 9.32
CA ASN A 93 -1.69 0.85 8.96
C ASN A 93 -1.85 1.06 7.44
N PHE A 94 -2.40 0.08 6.74
CA PHE A 94 -2.64 0.14 5.29
C PHE A 94 -3.46 1.37 4.89
N ASP A 95 -4.47 1.72 5.67
CA ASP A 95 -5.33 2.88 5.46
C ASP A 95 -4.56 4.21 5.51
N PHE A 96 -3.61 4.36 6.43
CA PHE A 96 -2.76 5.55 6.51
C PHE A 96 -1.86 5.69 5.27
N ALA A 97 -1.24 4.60 4.83
CA ALA A 97 -0.43 4.63 3.61
C ALA A 97 -1.28 4.99 2.38
N MET A 98 -2.49 4.43 2.26
CA MET A 98 -3.39 4.74 1.15
C MET A 98 -3.94 6.18 1.22
N ALA A 99 -4.07 6.77 2.40
CA ALA A 99 -4.57 8.14 2.57
C ALA A 99 -3.73 9.17 1.79
N GLU A 100 -2.40 9.00 1.75
CA GLU A 100 -1.52 9.86 0.93
C GLU A 100 -1.84 9.74 -0.57
N GLY A 101 -2.11 8.53 -1.04
CA GLY A 101 -2.55 8.27 -2.42
C GLY A 101 -3.89 8.94 -2.74
N VAL A 102 -4.84 8.91 -1.80
CA VAL A 102 -6.14 9.61 -1.92
C VAL A 102 -5.91 11.12 -2.01
N ASN A 103 -5.06 11.69 -1.17
CA ASN A 103 -4.74 13.12 -1.18
C ASN A 103 -4.10 13.57 -2.50
N LYS A 104 -3.12 12.82 -3.01
CA LYS A 104 -2.48 13.11 -4.30
C LYS A 104 -3.50 13.05 -5.44
N THR A 105 -4.39 12.05 -5.41
CA THR A 105 -5.47 11.91 -6.39
C THR A 105 -6.48 13.06 -6.32
N ALA A 106 -6.88 13.48 -5.12
CA ALA A 106 -7.77 14.61 -4.92
C ALA A 106 -7.18 15.93 -5.46
N LYS A 107 -5.90 16.18 -5.19
CA LYS A 107 -5.17 17.35 -5.72
C LYS A 107 -5.09 17.33 -7.25
N LYS A 108 -4.90 16.15 -7.86
CA LYS A 108 -4.95 16.01 -9.31
C LYS A 108 -6.33 16.33 -9.85
N HIS A 109 -7.38 15.71 -9.31
CA HIS A 109 -8.75 16.00 -9.72
C HIS A 109 -9.15 17.46 -9.51
N MET A 110 -8.64 18.11 -8.45
CA MET A 110 -8.86 19.54 -8.24
C MET A 110 -8.30 20.39 -9.40
N LYS A 111 -7.06 20.08 -9.83
CA LYS A 111 -6.47 20.79 -10.99
C LYS A 111 -7.28 20.56 -12.25
N ASP A 112 -7.68 19.32 -12.49
CA ASP A 112 -8.46 18.96 -13.69
C ASP A 112 -9.82 19.67 -13.69
N VAL A 113 -10.56 19.66 -12.57
CA VAL A 113 -11.88 20.30 -12.45
C VAL A 113 -11.78 21.82 -12.57
N LEU A 114 -10.76 22.45 -11.99
CA LEU A 114 -10.53 23.88 -12.13
C LEU A 114 -10.25 24.27 -13.60
N SER A 115 -9.45 23.49 -14.31
CA SER A 115 -9.18 23.70 -15.74
C SER A 115 -10.45 23.49 -16.59
N GLU A 116 -11.24 22.48 -16.29
CA GLU A 116 -12.53 22.24 -16.94
C GLU A 116 -13.51 23.42 -16.70
N ALA A 117 -13.56 23.94 -15.47
CA ALA A 117 -14.42 25.09 -15.14
C ALA A 117 -14.08 26.33 -15.97
N GLU A 118 -12.78 26.61 -16.19
CA GLU A 118 -12.32 27.68 -17.09
C GLU A 118 -12.83 27.49 -18.52
N LEU A 119 -12.70 26.28 -19.06
CA LEU A 119 -13.18 25.95 -20.42
C LEU A 119 -14.68 26.19 -20.58
N TRP A 120 -15.45 26.03 -19.49
CA TRP A 120 -16.90 26.25 -19.49
C TRP A 120 -17.31 27.70 -19.13
N GLY A 121 -16.32 28.64 -19.07
CA GLY A 121 -16.57 30.04 -18.73
C GLY A 121 -17.01 30.27 -17.27
N LYS A 122 -16.74 29.31 -16.39
CA LYS A 122 -16.96 29.41 -14.94
C LYS A 122 -15.64 29.72 -14.25
N GLU A 123 -15.17 30.95 -14.46
CA GLU A 123 -13.92 31.40 -13.86
C GLU A 123 -14.04 31.43 -12.32
N VAL A 124 -13.00 30.94 -11.68
CA VAL A 124 -12.77 31.03 -10.26
C VAL A 124 -11.66 32.04 -10.03
N ASP A 125 -11.86 33.01 -9.15
CA ASP A 125 -10.83 34.00 -8.84
C ASP A 125 -9.55 33.32 -8.30
N ASP A 126 -8.41 33.99 -8.44
CA ASP A 126 -7.09 33.43 -8.12
C ASP A 126 -6.97 33.07 -6.62
N GLU A 127 -7.58 33.82 -5.73
CA GLU A 127 -7.56 33.55 -4.29
C GLU A 127 -8.32 32.25 -3.97
N THR A 128 -9.54 32.13 -4.48
CA THR A 128 -10.35 30.90 -4.33
C THR A 128 -9.67 29.69 -4.98
N ARG A 129 -9.07 29.86 -6.16
CA ARG A 129 -8.30 28.82 -6.84
C ARG A 129 -7.17 28.32 -5.97
N LYS A 130 -6.33 29.20 -5.44
CA LYS A 130 -5.21 28.87 -4.58
C LYS A 130 -5.68 28.14 -3.33
N LYS A 131 -6.70 28.66 -2.67
CA LYS A 131 -7.34 28.04 -1.49
C LYS A 131 -7.77 26.59 -1.78
N LEU A 132 -8.49 26.36 -2.89
CA LEU A 132 -8.97 25.04 -3.25
C LEU A 132 -7.82 24.04 -3.57
N GLN A 133 -6.78 24.50 -4.24
CA GLN A 133 -5.61 23.67 -4.59
C GLN A 133 -4.75 23.26 -3.38
N GLU A 134 -4.76 24.04 -2.31
CA GLU A 134 -4.02 23.76 -1.07
C GLU A 134 -4.76 22.74 -0.17
N MET A 135 -6.06 22.53 -0.36
CA MET A 135 -6.85 21.61 0.47
C MET A 135 -6.41 20.17 0.28
N ASP A 136 -6.33 19.43 1.38
CA ASP A 136 -6.33 17.97 1.36
C ASP A 136 -7.78 17.43 1.27
N PHE A 137 -7.92 16.11 1.07
CA PHE A 137 -9.23 15.49 0.90
C PHE A 137 -10.15 15.70 2.12
N ASN A 138 -9.61 15.67 3.32
CA ASN A 138 -10.40 15.90 4.54
C ASN A 138 -10.88 17.33 4.64
N ALA A 139 -10.02 18.30 4.35
CA ALA A 139 -10.40 19.72 4.31
C ALA A 139 -11.48 19.98 3.26
N MET A 140 -11.41 19.34 2.08
CA MET A 140 -12.45 19.40 1.06
C MET A 140 -13.80 18.88 1.58
N ALA A 141 -13.78 17.73 2.25
CA ALA A 141 -14.99 17.11 2.80
C ALA A 141 -15.61 17.93 3.94
N GLU A 142 -14.80 18.51 4.82
CA GLU A 142 -15.29 19.38 5.90
C GLU A 142 -15.84 20.71 5.33
N THR A 143 -15.20 21.28 4.33
CA THR A 143 -15.69 22.52 3.67
C THR A 143 -17.06 22.32 3.05
N LEU A 144 -17.35 21.14 2.49
CA LEU A 144 -18.70 20.83 1.96
C LEU A 144 -19.79 20.78 3.02
N LYS A 145 -19.44 20.43 4.26
CA LYS A 145 -20.41 20.43 5.38
C LYS A 145 -20.73 21.84 5.88
N ALA A 146 -19.82 22.79 5.64
CA ALA A 146 -19.99 24.18 6.00
C ALA A 146 -20.84 24.94 4.95
N LYS A 147 -21.25 26.16 5.28
CA LYS A 147 -21.95 27.06 4.33
C LYS A 147 -20.92 27.56 3.30
N THR A 148 -20.93 26.97 2.13
CA THR A 148 -19.96 27.22 1.04
C THR A 148 -20.67 27.88 -0.15
N ALA A 149 -19.97 28.76 -0.87
CA ALA A 149 -20.48 29.38 -2.09
C ALA A 149 -20.88 28.32 -3.14
N PRO A 150 -21.97 28.52 -3.92
CA PRO A 150 -22.49 27.51 -4.84
C PRO A 150 -21.44 26.98 -5.85
N ASN A 151 -20.59 27.86 -6.39
CA ASN A 151 -19.56 27.48 -7.34
C ASN A 151 -18.44 26.64 -6.69
N GLU A 152 -17.94 27.06 -5.52
CA GLU A 152 -16.97 26.29 -4.75
C GLU A 152 -17.54 24.92 -4.37
N LYS A 153 -18.81 24.90 -3.93
CA LYS A 153 -19.50 23.66 -3.60
C LYS A 153 -19.55 22.69 -4.78
N ALA A 154 -19.93 23.16 -5.96
CA ALA A 154 -20.02 22.32 -7.16
C ALA A 154 -18.64 21.74 -7.55
N ILE A 155 -17.57 22.53 -7.44
CA ILE A 155 -16.19 22.06 -7.69
C ILE A 155 -15.82 20.99 -6.66
N LEU A 156 -16.01 21.23 -5.38
CA LEU A 156 -15.67 20.30 -4.31
C LEU A 156 -16.49 18.99 -4.41
N ASP A 157 -17.79 19.07 -4.69
CA ASP A 157 -18.64 17.90 -4.89
C ASP A 157 -18.11 17.03 -6.03
N LEU A 158 -17.72 17.64 -7.14
CA LEU A 158 -17.18 16.91 -8.30
C LEU A 158 -15.81 16.27 -8.01
N VAL A 159 -14.92 17.02 -7.36
CA VAL A 159 -13.57 16.51 -6.98
C VAL A 159 -13.70 15.32 -6.02
N ILE A 160 -14.55 15.46 -5.00
CA ILE A 160 -14.77 14.38 -4.02
C ILE A 160 -15.40 13.16 -4.69
N ALA A 161 -16.40 13.35 -5.57
CA ALA A 161 -17.02 12.25 -6.28
C ALA A 161 -16.01 11.50 -7.16
N ARG A 162 -15.19 12.21 -7.92
CA ARG A 162 -14.12 11.62 -8.75
C ARG A 162 -13.08 10.89 -7.90
N THR A 163 -12.64 11.49 -6.79
CA THR A 163 -11.65 10.88 -5.89
C THR A 163 -12.18 9.61 -5.24
N ARG A 164 -13.43 9.63 -4.77
CA ARG A 164 -14.09 8.42 -4.24
C ARG A 164 -14.17 7.31 -5.27
N ARG A 165 -14.52 7.65 -6.51
CA ARG A 165 -14.58 6.66 -7.61
C ARG A 165 -13.20 6.07 -7.90
N SER A 166 -12.15 6.89 -8.03
CA SER A 166 -10.77 6.43 -8.20
C SER A 166 -10.34 5.51 -7.06
N THR A 167 -10.63 5.89 -5.82
CA THR A 167 -10.30 5.08 -4.63
C THR A 167 -11.03 3.74 -4.65
N TYR A 168 -12.31 3.74 -4.95
CA TYR A 168 -13.09 2.50 -5.04
C TYR A 168 -12.53 1.56 -6.11
N GLN A 169 -12.23 2.08 -7.30
CA GLN A 169 -11.66 1.30 -8.40
C GLN A 169 -10.26 0.77 -8.06
N ALA A 170 -9.43 1.58 -7.39
CA ALA A 170 -8.11 1.15 -6.94
C ALA A 170 -8.20 0.01 -5.93
N MET A 171 -9.14 0.07 -4.98
CA MET A 171 -9.35 -1.01 -4.01
C MET A 171 -9.92 -2.27 -4.64
N GLN A 172 -10.82 -2.16 -5.62
CA GLN A 172 -11.29 -3.32 -6.39
C GLN A 172 -10.11 -3.99 -7.13
N ALA A 173 -9.28 -3.19 -7.80
CA ALA A 173 -8.10 -3.70 -8.50
C ALA A 173 -7.09 -4.34 -7.54
N LEU A 174 -6.87 -3.76 -6.35
CA LEU A 174 -6.04 -4.33 -5.30
C LEU A 174 -6.51 -5.73 -4.91
N ILE A 175 -7.79 -5.87 -4.56
CA ILE A 175 -8.37 -7.16 -4.14
C ILE A 175 -8.29 -8.17 -5.29
N HIS A 176 -8.62 -7.75 -6.52
CA HIS A 176 -8.52 -8.62 -7.68
C HIS A 176 -7.07 -9.11 -7.90
N ASN A 177 -6.10 -8.22 -7.84
CA ASN A 177 -4.69 -8.55 -8.02
C ASN A 177 -4.19 -9.48 -6.91
N LEU A 178 -4.56 -9.24 -5.64
CA LEU A 178 -4.20 -10.12 -4.53
C LEU A 178 -4.79 -11.53 -4.71
N ASN A 179 -6.03 -11.64 -5.20
CA ASN A 179 -6.68 -12.93 -5.43
C ASN A 179 -6.15 -13.69 -6.66
N THR A 180 -5.55 -12.99 -7.60
CA THR A 180 -5.05 -13.59 -8.86
C THR A 180 -3.52 -13.64 -8.95
N MET A 181 -2.84 -13.11 -7.94
CA MET A 181 -1.39 -13.08 -7.86
C MET A 181 -0.81 -14.49 -7.74
N ASN A 182 0.15 -14.81 -8.60
CA ASN A 182 0.91 -16.05 -8.53
C ASN A 182 2.35 -15.75 -8.13
N SER A 183 2.86 -16.48 -7.15
CA SER A 183 4.28 -16.48 -6.78
C SER A 183 5.00 -17.69 -7.39
N ARG A 184 6.34 -17.67 -7.35
CA ARG A 184 7.16 -18.82 -7.75
C ARG A 184 6.81 -20.11 -7.01
N ALA A 185 6.40 -20.00 -5.77
CA ALA A 185 6.03 -21.15 -4.95
C ALA A 185 4.63 -21.69 -5.25
N GLY A 186 3.86 -21.05 -6.14
CA GLY A 186 2.47 -21.45 -6.45
C GLY A 186 1.51 -21.33 -5.27
N ALA A 187 1.95 -20.74 -4.17
CA ALA A 187 1.12 -20.49 -2.99
C ALA A 187 0.57 -19.07 -3.04
N GLN A 188 -0.69 -18.94 -2.71
CA GLN A 188 -1.35 -17.68 -2.46
C GLN A 188 -1.65 -17.56 -0.98
#